data_57b9830906e8a52a60744a21fa33b2e4
#
_entry.id   57b9830906e8a52a60744a21fa33b2e4
#
_cell.length_a   1.000
_cell.length_b   1.000
_cell.length_c   1.000
_cell.angle_alpha   90.00
_cell.angle_beta   90.00
_cell.angle_gamma   90.00
#
_symmetry.space_group_name_H-M   'P 1'
#
loop_
_entity.id
_entity.type
_entity.pdbx_description
1 polymer ?
#
loop_
_entity_poly.entity_id
_entity_poly.type
_entity_poly.pdbx_seq_one_letter_code
_entity_poly.pdbx_strand_id
1 'polypeptide(L)'
;GLDSPDKHGISNVRASRLGGVLIVSYVLLSIAYQYISIGELIVAGTSLWVLALAGLFFSIGLFEDIKGTLSARLRLLAMLGAVAALLALNPDMLIKPVGVPVFDWFLENPLLATPIALLSLVFLPNAFNTADGANGLVAGISLITLLALGSADLGDLSLLLGLASISCLIFLVFNVMTAQFYLGDGGAYFLGALVGGALITASNTGVLPVWYLLSLIFYPSADFLWSICRRISRG
;
A
#
# COMPACT_ATOMS: atom_id res chain seq x y z
N GLY A 1 10.44 17.37 2.51
CA GLY A 1 11.29 17.19 3.60
C GLY A 1 12.67 16.66 3.27
N LEU A 2 13.69 17.30 3.82
CA LEU A 2 15.07 16.77 3.86
C LEU A 2 15.33 16.30 5.28
N ASP A 3 15.85 15.10 5.45
CA ASP A 3 16.26 14.60 6.76
C ASP A 3 17.63 15.14 7.14
N SER A 4 17.82 15.48 8.41
CA SER A 4 19.13 15.90 8.92
C SER A 4 20.03 14.68 9.13
N PRO A 5 21.35 14.78 8.89
CA PRO A 5 22.31 13.67 9.06
C PRO A 5 22.33 13.06 10.44
N ASP A 6 21.94 13.82 11.46
CA ASP A 6 22.04 13.43 12.88
C ASP A 6 20.96 12.45 13.35
N LYS A 7 19.90 12.23 12.58
CA LYS A 7 18.79 11.36 13.01
C LYS A 7 19.03 9.86 12.83
N HIS A 8 19.88 9.44 11.93
CA HIS A 8 20.08 8.02 11.62
C HIS A 8 21.55 7.55 11.52
N GLY A 9 22.52 8.43 11.77
CA GLY A 9 23.93 8.06 12.03
C GLY A 9 24.72 7.34 10.91
N ILE A 10 24.20 7.21 9.68
CA ILE A 10 24.76 6.30 8.66
C ILE A 10 25.22 7.03 7.38
N SER A 11 24.80 8.26 7.11
CA SER A 11 25.30 9.00 5.94
C SER A 11 25.35 10.50 6.16
N ASN A 12 26.42 11.16 5.67
CA ASN A 12 26.54 12.62 5.61
C ASN A 12 25.71 13.26 4.47
N VAL A 13 24.81 12.50 3.84
CA VAL A 13 24.01 12.94 2.70
C VAL A 13 22.59 13.27 3.18
N ARG A 14 22.10 14.47 2.83
CA ARG A 14 20.71 14.86 3.03
C ARG A 14 19.83 14.05 2.07
N ALA A 15 19.10 13.07 2.56
CA ALA A 15 18.19 12.28 1.75
C ALA A 15 16.80 12.94 1.67
N SER A 16 16.17 12.81 0.51
CA SER A 16 14.80 13.29 0.26
C SER A 16 13.79 12.21 0.60
N ARG A 17 12.71 12.55 1.30
CA ARG A 17 11.56 11.65 1.59
C ARG A 17 10.52 11.60 0.46
N LEU A 18 10.89 12.04 -0.74
CA LEU A 18 9.97 12.11 -1.88
C LEU A 18 10.09 10.91 -2.82
N GLY A 19 10.64 9.79 -2.36
CA GLY A 19 10.76 8.58 -3.18
C GLY A 19 9.40 8.03 -3.66
N GLY A 20 8.37 8.15 -2.83
CA GLY A 20 7.00 7.81 -3.21
C GLY A 20 6.48 8.61 -4.42
N VAL A 21 6.92 9.88 -4.58
CA VAL A 21 6.56 10.70 -5.74
C VAL A 21 7.09 10.07 -7.04
N LEU A 22 8.31 9.50 -7.02
CA LEU A 22 8.89 8.84 -8.20
C LEU A 22 8.05 7.63 -8.62
N ILE A 23 7.65 6.79 -7.64
CA ILE A 23 6.83 5.60 -7.88
C ILE A 23 5.49 6.00 -8.49
N VAL A 24 4.77 6.91 -7.84
CA VAL A 24 3.43 7.34 -8.27
C VAL A 24 3.48 8.04 -9.63
N SER A 25 4.48 8.93 -9.84
CA SER A 25 4.64 9.61 -11.12
C SER A 25 4.88 8.63 -12.28
N TYR A 26 5.70 7.60 -12.07
CA TYR A 26 5.92 6.58 -13.10
C TYR A 26 4.61 5.85 -13.44
N VAL A 27 3.85 5.41 -12.44
CA VAL A 27 2.57 4.71 -12.65
C VAL A 27 1.61 5.61 -13.43
N LEU A 28 1.41 6.86 -13.00
CA LEU A 28 0.47 7.78 -13.64
C LEU A 28 0.90 8.16 -15.06
N LEU A 29 2.19 8.43 -15.28
CA LEU A 29 2.71 8.75 -16.61
C LEU A 29 2.61 7.56 -17.56
N SER A 30 2.82 6.34 -17.06
CA SER A 30 2.65 5.11 -17.88
C SER A 30 1.20 4.89 -18.28
N ILE A 31 0.24 5.12 -17.37
CA ILE A 31 -1.19 5.05 -17.68
C ILE A 31 -1.58 6.14 -18.70
N ALA A 32 -1.09 7.37 -18.51
CA ALA A 32 -1.34 8.47 -19.45
C ALA A 32 -0.76 8.19 -20.84
N TYR A 33 0.47 7.67 -20.90
CA TYR A 33 1.09 7.27 -22.16
C TYR A 33 0.30 6.19 -22.89
N GLN A 34 -0.18 5.17 -22.17
CA GLN A 34 -1.01 4.13 -22.76
C GLN A 34 -2.33 4.69 -23.30
N TYR A 35 -2.99 5.57 -22.52
CA TYR A 35 -4.21 6.23 -22.99
C TYR A 35 -4.00 7.03 -24.27
N ILE A 36 -2.91 7.79 -24.36
CA ILE A 36 -2.56 8.57 -25.56
C ILE A 36 -2.26 7.66 -26.76
N SER A 37 -1.60 6.51 -26.51
CA SER A 37 -1.12 5.62 -27.58
C SER A 37 -2.21 4.70 -28.11
N ILE A 38 -3.14 4.25 -27.25
CA ILE A 38 -4.15 3.23 -27.56
C ILE A 38 -5.55 3.87 -27.72
N GLY A 39 -5.79 5.03 -27.10
CA GLY A 39 -7.09 5.72 -27.06
C GLY A 39 -8.07 5.16 -26.03
N GLU A 40 -7.66 4.15 -25.26
CA GLU A 40 -8.50 3.52 -24.25
C GLU A 40 -7.84 3.59 -22.87
N LEU A 41 -8.66 3.81 -21.83
CA LEU A 41 -8.20 3.77 -20.45
C LEU A 41 -8.12 2.31 -19.99
N ILE A 42 -6.91 1.78 -19.87
CA ILE A 42 -6.66 0.38 -19.51
C ILE A 42 -6.90 0.14 -18.00
N VAL A 43 -6.70 1.18 -17.19
CA VAL A 43 -7.03 1.14 -15.76
C VAL A 43 -8.49 1.48 -15.58
N ALA A 44 -9.33 0.47 -15.43
CA ALA A 44 -10.78 0.56 -15.33
C ALA A 44 -11.29 -0.39 -14.23
N GLY A 45 -12.58 -0.39 -13.94
CA GLY A 45 -13.16 -1.36 -13.01
C GLY A 45 -12.44 -1.38 -11.66
N THR A 46 -12.01 -2.58 -11.23
CA THR A 46 -11.37 -2.81 -9.94
C THR A 46 -10.03 -2.09 -9.80
N SER A 47 -9.23 -2.06 -10.87
CA SER A 47 -7.91 -1.40 -10.84
C SER A 47 -8.02 0.11 -10.61
N LEU A 48 -9.08 0.76 -11.11
CA LEU A 48 -9.33 2.17 -10.85
C LEU A 48 -9.61 2.45 -9.36
N TRP A 49 -10.41 1.59 -8.72
CA TRP A 49 -10.71 1.74 -7.30
C TRP A 49 -9.50 1.49 -6.41
N VAL A 50 -8.68 0.49 -6.74
CA VAL A 50 -7.42 0.22 -6.03
C VAL A 50 -6.44 1.37 -6.21
N LEU A 51 -6.31 1.92 -7.42
CA LEU A 51 -5.46 3.08 -7.68
C LEU A 51 -5.98 4.34 -6.98
N ALA A 52 -7.29 4.57 -6.96
CA ALA A 52 -7.90 5.70 -6.26
C ALA A 52 -7.63 5.63 -4.75
N LEU A 53 -7.78 4.44 -4.14
CA LEU A 53 -7.43 4.23 -2.73
C LEU A 53 -5.96 4.54 -2.47
N ALA A 54 -5.06 3.95 -3.27
CA ALA A 54 -3.62 4.16 -3.14
C ALA A 54 -3.23 5.63 -3.33
N GLY A 55 -3.87 6.35 -4.27
CA GLY A 55 -3.66 7.77 -4.52
C GLY A 55 -4.13 8.66 -3.35
N LEU A 56 -5.26 8.33 -2.73
CA LEU A 56 -5.73 9.03 -1.52
C LEU A 56 -4.75 8.85 -0.35
N PHE A 57 -4.28 7.64 -0.12
CA PHE A 57 -3.30 7.34 0.92
C PHE A 57 -1.95 7.99 0.64
N PHE A 58 -1.49 7.96 -0.62
CA PHE A 58 -0.32 8.72 -1.06
C PHE A 58 -0.44 10.20 -0.72
N SER A 59 -1.59 10.81 -0.99
CA SER A 59 -1.83 12.24 -0.75
C SER A 59 -1.73 12.58 0.74
N ILE A 60 -2.27 11.73 1.61
CA ILE A 60 -2.19 11.88 3.07
C ILE A 60 -0.72 11.82 3.52
N GLY A 61 0.02 10.82 3.05
CA GLY A 61 1.43 10.64 3.41
C GLY A 61 2.34 11.72 2.82
N LEU A 62 2.12 12.11 1.57
CA LEU A 62 2.87 13.19 0.93
C LEU A 62 2.68 14.53 1.65
N PHE A 63 1.46 14.81 2.09
CA PHE A 63 1.21 16.01 2.90
C PHE A 63 2.03 15.98 4.20
N GLU A 64 2.13 14.82 4.87
CA GLU A 64 2.98 14.67 6.05
C GLU A 64 4.46 14.81 5.72
N ASP A 65 4.95 14.19 4.64
CA ASP A 65 6.35 14.30 4.21
C ASP A 65 6.78 15.75 3.93
N ILE A 66 5.84 16.59 3.43
CA ILE A 66 6.11 18.00 3.11
C ILE A 66 5.96 18.90 4.33
N LYS A 67 4.88 18.73 5.09
CA LYS A 67 4.51 19.67 6.17
C LYS A 67 4.98 19.21 7.55
N GLY A 68 5.00 17.89 7.82
CA GLY A 68 5.40 17.34 9.11
C GLY A 68 4.48 17.75 10.27
N THR A 69 3.20 18.06 9.99
CA THR A 69 2.30 18.68 10.95
C THR A 69 1.08 17.83 11.32
N LEU A 70 0.81 16.76 10.58
CA LEU A 70 -0.34 15.90 10.83
C LEU A 70 -0.11 15.01 12.06
N SER A 71 -1.02 15.09 13.02
CA SER A 71 -1.01 14.13 14.12
C SER A 71 -1.36 12.72 13.62
N ALA A 72 -0.82 11.69 14.29
CA ALA A 72 -1.12 10.30 13.95
C ALA A 72 -2.63 10.00 13.99
N ARG A 73 -3.37 10.64 14.91
CA ARG A 73 -4.84 10.51 15.00
C ARG A 73 -5.53 11.07 13.76
N LEU A 74 -5.10 12.24 13.28
CA LEU A 74 -5.72 12.88 12.10
C LEU A 74 -5.43 12.08 10.84
N ARG A 75 -4.20 11.54 10.68
CA ARG A 75 -3.86 10.63 9.58
C ARG A 75 -4.75 9.38 9.59
N LEU A 76 -4.90 8.75 10.76
CA LEU A 76 -5.75 7.58 10.91
C LEU A 76 -7.22 7.89 10.57
N LEU A 77 -7.77 8.99 11.05
CA LEU A 77 -9.15 9.40 10.74
C LEU A 77 -9.34 9.70 9.25
N ALA A 78 -8.38 10.36 8.60
CA ALA A 78 -8.41 10.61 7.16
C ALA A 78 -8.39 9.30 6.36
N MET A 79 -7.55 8.33 6.74
CA MET A 79 -7.50 7.01 6.12
C MET A 79 -8.81 6.24 6.31
N LEU A 80 -9.35 6.21 7.53
CA LEU A 80 -10.65 5.59 7.83
C LEU A 80 -11.78 6.21 6.99
N GLY A 81 -11.80 7.54 6.88
CA GLY A 81 -12.78 8.26 6.05
C GLY A 81 -12.64 7.92 4.57
N ALA A 82 -11.42 7.87 4.04
CA ALA A 82 -11.15 7.51 2.65
C ALA A 82 -11.61 6.07 2.33
N VAL A 83 -11.31 5.10 3.19
CA VAL A 83 -11.75 3.71 3.02
C VAL A 83 -13.27 3.60 3.15
N ALA A 84 -13.87 4.26 4.14
CA ALA A 84 -15.32 4.23 4.33
C ALA A 84 -16.06 4.80 3.10
N ALA A 85 -15.58 5.91 2.53
CA ALA A 85 -16.12 6.48 1.31
C ALA A 85 -15.97 5.53 0.12
N LEU A 86 -14.79 4.88 -0.03
CA LEU A 86 -14.54 3.91 -1.09
C LEU A 86 -15.47 2.70 -0.98
N LEU A 87 -15.63 2.11 0.20
CA LEU A 87 -16.50 0.96 0.43
C LEU A 87 -17.98 1.30 0.21
N ALA A 88 -18.39 2.54 0.53
CA ALA A 88 -19.75 3.02 0.26
C ALA A 88 -20.01 3.18 -1.24
N LEU A 89 -19.00 3.61 -2.02
CA LEU A 89 -19.11 3.79 -3.47
C LEU A 89 -18.92 2.48 -4.25
N ASN A 90 -18.14 1.57 -3.72
CA ASN A 90 -17.84 0.27 -4.34
C ASN A 90 -17.85 -0.87 -3.30
N PRO A 91 -19.03 -1.44 -3.00
CA PRO A 91 -19.15 -2.58 -2.06
C PRO A 91 -18.41 -3.84 -2.50
N ASP A 92 -18.02 -3.99 -3.78
CA ASP A 92 -17.23 -5.14 -4.25
C ASP A 92 -15.81 -5.19 -3.65
N MET A 93 -15.36 -4.10 -3.05
CA MET A 93 -14.12 -4.04 -2.27
C MET A 93 -14.26 -4.59 -0.84
N LEU A 94 -15.45 -5.04 -0.43
CA LEU A 94 -15.62 -5.81 0.81
C LEU A 94 -14.94 -7.18 0.68
N ILE A 95 -14.40 -7.65 1.79
CA ILE A 95 -13.79 -8.99 1.84
C ILE A 95 -14.91 -10.02 1.82
N LYS A 96 -14.88 -10.91 0.83
CA LYS A 96 -15.79 -12.05 0.70
C LYS A 96 -15.30 -13.23 1.55
N PRO A 97 -16.15 -14.26 1.80
CA PRO A 97 -15.75 -15.47 2.49
C PRO A 97 -14.46 -16.07 1.91
N VAL A 98 -13.55 -16.45 2.79
CA VAL A 98 -12.15 -16.84 2.44
C VAL A 98 -11.91 -18.35 2.57
N GLY A 99 -12.94 -19.14 2.83
CA GLY A 99 -12.84 -20.59 3.02
C GLY A 99 -12.42 -21.01 4.44
N VAL A 100 -12.50 -20.10 5.41
CA VAL A 100 -12.22 -20.38 6.83
C VAL A 100 -13.50 -20.17 7.65
N PRO A 101 -14.18 -21.24 8.11
CA PRO A 101 -15.56 -21.17 8.61
C PRO A 101 -15.80 -20.14 9.71
N VAL A 102 -14.85 -19.95 10.62
CA VAL A 102 -14.99 -18.97 11.72
C VAL A 102 -14.96 -17.54 11.16
N PHE A 103 -14.08 -17.25 10.21
CA PHE A 103 -13.99 -15.93 9.58
C PHE A 103 -15.14 -15.70 8.60
N ASP A 104 -15.54 -16.72 7.86
CA ASP A 104 -16.61 -16.65 6.86
C ASP A 104 -17.93 -16.23 7.51
N TRP A 105 -18.22 -16.73 8.71
CA TRP A 105 -19.40 -16.31 9.48
C TRP A 105 -19.44 -14.77 9.71
N PHE A 106 -18.28 -14.13 9.96
CA PHE A 106 -18.20 -12.68 10.08
C PHE A 106 -18.31 -11.98 8.73
N LEU A 107 -17.73 -12.57 7.69
CA LEU A 107 -17.65 -11.96 6.35
C LEU A 107 -18.95 -12.08 5.57
N GLU A 108 -19.80 -13.05 5.87
CA GLU A 108 -21.15 -13.21 5.28
C GLU A 108 -22.11 -12.10 5.70
N ASN A 109 -21.87 -11.46 6.86
CA ASN A 109 -22.68 -10.37 7.35
C ASN A 109 -22.04 -9.02 6.96
N PRO A 110 -22.67 -8.21 6.07
CA PRO A 110 -22.10 -6.92 5.63
C PRO A 110 -21.81 -5.95 6.78
N LEU A 111 -22.59 -6.00 7.87
CA LEU A 111 -22.37 -5.13 9.04
C LEU A 111 -21.06 -5.49 9.78
N LEU A 112 -20.60 -6.73 9.69
CA LEU A 112 -19.36 -7.22 10.29
C LEU A 112 -18.21 -7.19 9.27
N ALA A 113 -18.49 -7.50 8.00
CA ALA A 113 -17.52 -7.46 6.91
C ALA A 113 -16.98 -6.03 6.66
N THR A 114 -17.84 -5.01 6.75
CA THR A 114 -17.44 -3.61 6.53
C THR A 114 -16.35 -3.14 7.50
N PRO A 115 -16.47 -3.25 8.82
CA PRO A 115 -15.39 -2.86 9.74
C PRO A 115 -14.13 -3.72 9.56
N ILE A 116 -14.24 -5.00 9.19
CA ILE A 116 -13.08 -5.87 8.91
C ILE A 116 -12.33 -5.36 7.68
N ALA A 117 -13.03 -5.10 6.58
CA ALA A 117 -12.43 -4.55 5.37
C ALA A 117 -11.79 -3.17 5.61
N LEU A 118 -12.50 -2.28 6.34
CA LEU A 118 -12.03 -0.96 6.71
C LEU A 118 -10.73 -1.04 7.52
N LEU A 119 -10.72 -1.87 8.57
CA LEU A 119 -9.52 -2.05 9.39
C LEU A 119 -8.37 -2.67 8.60
N SER A 120 -8.63 -3.67 7.75
CA SER A 120 -7.61 -4.32 6.92
C SER A 120 -6.95 -3.35 5.93
N LEU A 121 -7.75 -2.52 5.25
CA LEU A 121 -7.27 -1.53 4.28
C LEU A 121 -6.52 -0.36 4.94
N VAL A 122 -6.81 -0.03 6.19
CA VAL A 122 -6.06 0.98 6.95
C VAL A 122 -4.85 0.37 7.64
N PHE A 123 -4.94 -0.88 8.10
CA PHE A 123 -3.85 -1.59 8.78
C PHE A 123 -2.61 -1.69 7.90
N LEU A 124 -2.77 -2.15 6.67
CA LEU A 124 -1.63 -2.50 5.82
C LEU A 124 -0.75 -1.31 5.43
N PRO A 125 -1.28 -0.14 5.02
CA PRO A 125 -0.45 1.05 4.79
C PRO A 125 0.32 1.50 6.03
N ASN A 126 -0.29 1.42 7.22
CA ASN A 126 0.40 1.74 8.47
C ASN A 126 1.47 0.70 8.82
N ALA A 127 1.23 -0.58 8.48
CA ALA A 127 2.22 -1.64 8.64
C ALA A 127 3.43 -1.42 7.71
N PHE A 128 3.19 -1.06 6.45
CA PHE A 128 4.26 -0.73 5.50
C PHE A 128 5.05 0.50 5.95
N ASN A 129 4.38 1.54 6.42
CA ASN A 129 5.06 2.73 6.93
C ASN A 129 5.88 2.44 8.20
N THR A 130 5.42 1.54 9.06
CA THR A 130 6.19 1.14 10.26
C THR A 130 7.41 0.31 9.87
N ALA A 131 7.28 -0.58 8.88
CA ALA A 131 8.36 -1.41 8.38
C ALA A 131 9.41 -0.64 7.56
N ASP A 132 9.12 0.60 7.12
CA ASP A 132 10.05 1.43 6.33
C ASP A 132 11.20 2.01 7.19
N GLY A 133 11.89 1.13 7.90
CA GLY A 133 13.01 1.47 8.77
C GLY A 133 14.40 1.25 8.17
N ALA A 134 14.50 0.67 6.98
CA ALA A 134 15.76 0.37 6.31
C ALA A 134 15.65 0.52 4.79
N ASN A 135 16.74 0.98 4.15
CA ASN A 135 16.79 1.15 2.71
C ASN A 135 16.45 -0.16 1.98
N GLY A 136 15.55 -0.06 1.03
CA GLY A 136 15.14 -1.18 0.18
C GLY A 136 14.18 -2.17 0.83
N LEU A 137 13.94 -2.12 2.13
CA LEU A 137 13.15 -3.15 2.82
C LEU A 137 11.69 -3.15 2.33
N VAL A 138 10.97 -2.06 2.51
CA VAL A 138 9.55 -1.98 2.10
C VAL A 138 9.41 -2.04 0.59
N ALA A 139 10.28 -1.36 -0.15
CA ALA A 139 10.27 -1.44 -1.61
C ALA A 139 10.53 -2.86 -2.13
N GLY A 140 11.46 -3.61 -1.50
CA GLY A 140 11.73 -5.01 -1.83
C GLY A 140 10.56 -5.93 -1.52
N ILE A 141 9.95 -5.81 -0.35
CA ILE A 141 8.75 -6.58 0.03
C ILE A 141 7.60 -6.26 -0.92
N SER A 142 7.38 -4.97 -1.21
CA SER A 142 6.35 -4.54 -2.16
C SER A 142 6.57 -5.15 -3.54
N LEU A 143 7.81 -5.10 -4.05
CA LEU A 143 8.15 -5.68 -5.35
C LEU A 143 7.84 -7.17 -5.42
N ILE A 144 8.26 -7.94 -4.42
CA ILE A 144 7.99 -9.38 -4.34
C ILE A 144 6.49 -9.64 -4.31
N THR A 145 5.75 -8.89 -3.48
CA THR A 145 4.30 -9.05 -3.34
C THR A 145 3.56 -8.68 -4.62
N LEU A 146 3.93 -7.56 -5.26
CA LEU A 146 3.33 -7.11 -6.51
C LEU A 146 3.59 -8.09 -7.66
N LEU A 147 4.80 -8.65 -7.77
CA LEU A 147 5.12 -9.67 -8.76
C LEU A 147 4.35 -10.97 -8.50
N ALA A 148 4.25 -11.39 -7.24
CA ALA A 148 3.51 -12.59 -6.85
C ALA A 148 2.00 -12.45 -7.17
N LEU A 149 1.39 -11.30 -6.88
CA LEU A 149 0.01 -11.01 -7.23
C LEU A 149 -0.18 -10.82 -8.74
N GLY A 150 0.76 -10.13 -9.38
CA GLY A 150 0.72 -9.88 -10.83
C GLY A 150 0.91 -11.14 -11.70
N SER A 151 1.47 -12.22 -11.12
CA SER A 151 1.56 -13.52 -11.80
C SER A 151 0.24 -14.30 -11.82
N ALA A 152 -0.74 -13.88 -11.01
CA ALA A 152 -2.09 -14.42 -11.03
C ALA A 152 -2.94 -13.66 -12.06
N ASP A 153 -3.96 -14.32 -12.61
CA ASP A 153 -4.93 -13.66 -13.48
C ASP A 153 -5.95 -12.87 -12.65
N LEU A 154 -5.62 -11.61 -12.43
CA LEU A 154 -6.46 -10.65 -11.70
C LEU A 154 -7.15 -9.64 -12.65
N GLY A 155 -7.27 -9.99 -13.94
CA GLY A 155 -7.92 -9.16 -14.93
C GLY A 155 -7.23 -7.80 -15.11
N ASP A 156 -8.03 -6.72 -15.09
CA ASP A 156 -7.57 -5.34 -15.28
C ASP A 156 -6.53 -4.88 -14.22
N LEU A 157 -6.53 -5.50 -13.04
CA LEU A 157 -5.59 -5.19 -11.99
C LEU A 157 -4.15 -5.64 -12.32
N SER A 158 -3.97 -6.71 -13.10
CA SER A 158 -2.64 -7.27 -13.42
C SER A 158 -1.72 -6.26 -14.10
N LEU A 159 -2.26 -5.40 -14.96
CA LEU A 159 -1.48 -4.33 -15.58
C LEU A 159 -1.01 -3.28 -14.57
N LEU A 160 -1.90 -2.82 -13.69
CA LEU A 160 -1.56 -1.85 -12.65
C LEU A 160 -0.46 -2.41 -11.74
N LEU A 161 -0.54 -3.69 -11.35
CA LEU A 161 0.48 -4.37 -10.55
C LEU A 161 1.82 -4.47 -11.30
N GLY A 162 1.78 -4.72 -12.62
CA GLY A 162 2.97 -4.72 -13.47
C GLY A 162 3.65 -3.36 -13.51
N LEU A 163 2.91 -2.28 -13.74
CA LEU A 163 3.44 -0.91 -13.74
C LEU A 163 4.01 -0.52 -12.37
N ALA A 164 3.31 -0.87 -11.29
CA ALA A 164 3.78 -0.64 -9.93
C ALA A 164 5.04 -1.45 -9.62
N SER A 165 5.15 -2.70 -10.10
CA SER A 165 6.35 -3.53 -9.94
C SER A 165 7.56 -2.91 -10.60
N ILE A 166 7.42 -2.42 -11.83
CA ILE A 166 8.52 -1.76 -12.55
C ILE A 166 8.95 -0.48 -11.81
N SER A 167 8.00 0.36 -11.40
CA SER A 167 8.31 1.59 -10.67
C SER A 167 9.01 1.30 -9.33
N CYS A 168 8.56 0.27 -8.64
CA CYS A 168 9.14 -0.18 -7.37
C CYS A 168 10.55 -0.73 -7.55
N LEU A 169 10.81 -1.50 -8.63
CA LEU A 169 12.13 -1.99 -8.98
C LEU A 169 13.11 -0.83 -9.28
N ILE A 170 12.68 0.14 -10.10
CA ILE A 170 13.49 1.32 -10.39
C ILE A 170 13.84 2.07 -9.10
N PHE A 171 12.83 2.36 -8.27
CA PHE A 171 13.04 3.02 -6.98
C PHE A 171 14.00 2.21 -6.08
N LEU A 172 13.80 0.88 -5.96
CA LEU A 172 14.61 0.00 -5.13
C LEU A 172 16.10 0.07 -5.51
N VAL A 173 16.40 0.00 -6.81
CA VAL A 173 17.78 0.10 -7.32
C VAL A 173 18.40 1.43 -6.89
N PHE A 174 17.73 2.56 -7.14
CA PHE A 174 18.25 3.87 -6.76
C PHE A 174 18.35 4.03 -5.23
N ASN A 175 17.36 3.59 -4.47
CA ASN A 175 17.35 3.70 -3.02
C ASN A 175 18.53 2.93 -2.37
N VAL A 176 18.76 1.68 -2.81
CA VAL A 176 19.84 0.85 -2.26
C VAL A 176 21.21 1.35 -2.70
N MET A 177 21.36 1.75 -3.96
CA MET A 177 22.67 2.16 -4.49
C MET A 177 23.11 3.55 -4.01
N THR A 178 22.17 4.46 -3.79
CA THR A 178 22.53 5.87 -3.53
C THR A 178 22.20 6.34 -2.11
N ALA A 179 21.21 5.71 -1.44
CA ALA A 179 20.66 6.14 -0.16
C ALA A 179 20.24 7.64 -0.13
N GLN A 180 19.99 8.25 -1.30
CA GLN A 180 19.62 9.67 -1.43
C GLN A 180 18.13 9.93 -1.40
N PHE A 181 17.32 8.88 -1.65
CA PHE A 181 15.87 8.95 -1.69
C PHE A 181 15.29 7.92 -0.77
N TYR A 182 14.56 8.35 0.24
CA TYR A 182 13.73 7.49 1.08
C TYR A 182 12.32 7.43 0.50
N LEU A 183 11.64 6.32 0.76
CA LEU A 183 10.28 6.08 0.30
C LEU A 183 9.32 7.17 0.79
N GLY A 184 9.46 7.53 2.07
CA GLY A 184 8.60 8.48 2.77
C GLY A 184 7.23 7.90 3.13
N ASP A 185 6.48 8.64 3.98
CA ASP A 185 5.13 8.26 4.39
C ASP A 185 4.21 8.11 3.17
N GLY A 186 4.34 9.02 2.17
CA GLY A 186 3.57 8.96 0.93
C GLY A 186 3.78 7.68 0.16
N GLY A 187 5.03 7.27 -0.04
CA GLY A 187 5.35 6.04 -0.77
C GLY A 187 4.95 4.78 -0.03
N ALA A 188 5.20 4.71 1.28
CA ALA A 188 4.84 3.57 2.11
C ALA A 188 3.31 3.38 2.16
N TYR A 189 2.54 4.47 2.30
CA TYR A 189 1.09 4.42 2.28
C TYR A 189 0.54 4.03 0.91
N PHE A 190 1.12 4.57 -0.18
CA PHE A 190 0.74 4.19 -1.54
C PHE A 190 0.90 2.69 -1.77
N LEU A 191 2.09 2.15 -1.51
CA LEU A 191 2.39 0.73 -1.73
C LEU A 191 1.55 -0.17 -0.83
N GLY A 192 1.39 0.18 0.46
CA GLY A 192 0.57 -0.57 1.38
C GLY A 192 -0.92 -0.60 0.99
N ALA A 193 -1.47 0.52 0.51
CA ALA A 193 -2.86 0.59 0.04
C ALA A 193 -3.05 -0.16 -1.30
N LEU A 194 -2.10 -0.04 -2.23
CA LEU A 194 -2.10 -0.77 -3.50
C LEU A 194 -2.07 -2.29 -3.25
N VAL A 195 -1.15 -2.74 -2.42
CA VAL A 195 -1.05 -4.16 -2.03
C VAL A 195 -2.31 -4.60 -1.30
N GLY A 196 -2.84 -3.80 -0.36
CA GLY A 196 -4.06 -4.13 0.38
C GLY A 196 -5.27 -4.32 -0.53
N GLY A 197 -5.50 -3.40 -1.46
CA GLY A 197 -6.57 -3.51 -2.46
C GLY A 197 -6.39 -4.72 -3.38
N ALA A 198 -5.16 -4.99 -3.82
CA ALA A 198 -4.85 -6.14 -4.64
C ALA A 198 -5.05 -7.47 -3.92
N LEU A 199 -4.70 -7.56 -2.64
CA LEU A 199 -4.92 -8.74 -1.81
C LEU A 199 -6.42 -9.04 -1.63
N ILE A 200 -7.24 -8.02 -1.37
CA ILE A 200 -8.69 -8.18 -1.27
C ILE A 200 -9.25 -8.66 -2.61
N THR A 201 -8.83 -8.07 -3.72
CA THR A 201 -9.26 -8.50 -5.06
C THR A 201 -8.87 -9.96 -5.33
N ALA A 202 -7.61 -10.33 -5.07
CA ALA A 202 -7.14 -11.70 -5.25
C ALA A 202 -7.88 -12.72 -4.37
N SER A 203 -8.20 -12.33 -3.14
CA SER A 203 -9.02 -13.14 -2.24
C SER A 203 -10.44 -13.31 -2.76
N ASN A 204 -11.07 -12.20 -3.20
CA ASN A 204 -12.45 -12.19 -3.67
C ASN A 204 -12.66 -12.96 -4.98
N THR A 205 -11.63 -13.05 -5.82
CA THR A 205 -11.66 -13.87 -7.05
C THR A 205 -11.41 -15.36 -6.78
N GLY A 206 -10.87 -15.71 -5.61
CA GLY A 206 -10.51 -17.08 -5.25
C GLY A 206 -9.35 -17.66 -6.04
N VAL A 207 -8.63 -16.85 -6.83
CA VAL A 207 -7.50 -17.31 -7.67
C VAL A 207 -6.32 -17.75 -6.81
N LEU A 208 -6.13 -17.10 -5.65
CA LEU A 208 -5.05 -17.43 -4.73
C LEU A 208 -5.61 -17.77 -3.34
N PRO A 209 -5.08 -18.82 -2.68
CA PRO A 209 -5.53 -19.19 -1.33
C PRO A 209 -5.17 -18.11 -0.31
N VAL A 210 -6.08 -17.86 0.64
CA VAL A 210 -5.92 -16.80 1.65
C VAL A 210 -4.62 -16.92 2.45
N TRP A 211 -4.18 -18.13 2.76
CA TRP A 211 -2.92 -18.35 3.50
C TRP A 211 -1.69 -17.92 2.73
N TYR A 212 -1.71 -18.08 1.39
CA TYR A 212 -0.66 -17.56 0.53
C TYR A 212 -0.66 -16.02 0.54
N LEU A 213 -1.85 -15.41 0.41
CA LEU A 213 -1.99 -13.94 0.45
C LEU A 213 -1.48 -13.35 1.77
N LEU A 214 -1.80 -13.99 2.90
CA LEU A 214 -1.32 -13.57 4.22
C LEU A 214 0.20 -13.73 4.37
N SER A 215 0.79 -14.76 3.76
CA SER A 215 2.24 -14.96 3.81
C SER A 215 3.03 -13.83 3.12
N LEU A 216 2.49 -13.22 2.06
CA LEU A 216 3.11 -12.12 1.33
C LEU A 216 3.27 -10.85 2.17
N ILE A 217 2.38 -10.64 3.13
CA ILE A 217 2.38 -9.46 4.01
C ILE A 217 2.77 -9.78 5.45
N PHE A 218 3.28 -11.00 5.69
CA PHE A 218 3.59 -11.45 7.04
C PHE A 218 4.56 -10.51 7.77
N TYR A 219 5.67 -10.16 7.12
CA TYR A 219 6.71 -9.34 7.74
C TYR A 219 6.20 -7.95 8.18
N PRO A 220 5.64 -7.09 7.30
CA PRO A 220 5.17 -5.77 7.71
C PRO A 220 4.05 -5.86 8.75
N SER A 221 3.19 -6.87 8.66
CA SER A 221 2.12 -7.10 9.64
C SER A 221 2.66 -7.47 11.01
N ALA A 222 3.62 -8.39 11.06
CA ALA A 222 4.24 -8.84 12.32
C ALA A 222 5.03 -7.70 12.99
N ASP A 223 5.81 -6.93 12.22
CA ASP A 223 6.58 -5.79 12.73
C ASP A 223 5.65 -4.69 13.31
N PHE A 224 4.56 -4.38 12.59
CA PHE A 224 3.59 -3.41 13.07
C PHE A 224 2.90 -3.85 14.37
N LEU A 225 2.41 -5.09 14.43
CA LEU A 225 1.79 -5.65 15.63
C LEU A 225 2.77 -5.68 16.80
N TRP A 226 4.03 -6.10 16.56
CA TRP A 226 5.07 -6.07 17.58
C TRP A 226 5.35 -4.65 18.08
N SER A 227 5.39 -3.68 17.18
CA SER A 227 5.55 -2.26 17.53
C SER A 227 4.42 -1.75 18.43
N ILE A 228 3.17 -2.15 18.15
CA ILE A 228 2.01 -1.82 18.99
C ILE A 228 2.14 -2.46 20.38
N CYS A 229 2.40 -3.77 20.42
CA CYS A 229 2.56 -4.50 21.69
C CYS A 229 3.66 -3.88 22.57
N ARG A 230 4.81 -3.55 21.95
CA ARG A 230 5.93 -2.90 22.66
C ARG A 230 5.56 -1.53 23.20
N ARG A 231 4.76 -0.73 22.49
CA ARG A 231 4.30 0.59 22.96
C ARG A 231 3.33 0.46 24.13
N ILE A 232 2.40 -0.48 24.07
CA ILE A 232 1.44 -0.75 25.16
C ILE A 232 2.17 -1.25 26.41
N SER A 233 3.18 -2.10 26.28
CA SER A 233 3.92 -2.65 27.41
C SER A 233 4.86 -1.65 28.10
N ARG A 234 5.19 -0.54 27.42
CA ARG A 234 6.07 0.50 28.00
C ARG A 234 5.31 1.67 28.62
N GLY A 235 3.96 1.67 28.55
CA GLY A 235 3.06 2.63 29.17
C GLY A 235 2.97 3.93 28.52
#